data_da411bc4dff3bd9981140e7d714026b0
#
_entry.id   da411bc4dff3bd9981140e7d714026b0
#
_cell.length_a   1.000
_cell.length_b   1.000
_cell.length_c   1.000
_cell.angle_alpha   90.00
_cell.angle_beta   90.00
_cell.angle_gamma   90.00
#
_symmetry.space_group_name_H-M   'P 1'
#
loop_
_entity.id
_entity.type
_entity.pdbx_description
1 polymer ?
#
loop_
_entity_poly.entity_id
_entity_poly.type
_entity_poly.pdbx_seq_one_letter_code
_entity_poly.pdbx_strand_id
1 'polypeptide(L)'
;MNKKKAVAEPIKIESVQITDIEVAKKMVNIHSSATSRNLEFSLSFDYVKKLLEYDTCYYTGVPFTEEGLHARSFDRLDNDKGYVNGNIVACTIDINGKKNNLTIEEIICLYKRLAHLKK
;
A
#
# COMPACT_ATOMS: atom_id res chain seq x y z
N MET A 1 -24.66 26.46 9.83
CA MET A 1 -24.23 26.49 9.26
C MET A 1 -24.06 26.45 9.11
N ASN A 2 -23.95 26.26 9.54
CA ASN A 2 -23.51 26.25 9.11
C ASN A 2 -23.28 25.91 9.25
N LYS A 3 -23.15 25.44 9.44
CA LYS A 3 -22.57 25.30 9.22
C LYS A 3 -22.30 24.80 9.40
N LYS A 4 -22.38 24.59 9.70
CA LYS A 4 -21.81 24.31 9.47
C LYS A 4 -21.50 23.78 9.58
N LYS A 5 -21.59 23.59 9.78
CA LYS A 5 -20.98 23.25 9.52
C LYS A 5 -20.46 22.85 9.58
N ALA A 6 -20.47 22.74 9.80
CA ALA A 6 -19.67 22.49 9.59
C ALA A 6 -19.24 22.08 9.63
N VAL A 7 -19.11 21.85 9.72
CA VAL A 7 -18.39 21.56 9.51
C VAL A 7 -17.84 21.08 9.33
N ALA A 8 -17.78 20.69 9.31
CA ALA A 8 -16.99 20.48 9.06
C ALA A 8 -16.49 19.99 8.58
N GLU A 9 -16.30 19.79 8.50
CA GLU A 9 -15.55 19.60 8.02
C GLU A 9 -14.73 19.37 7.81
N PRO A 10 -14.48 19.24 7.78
CA PRO A 10 -13.48 19.22 7.50
C PRO A 10 -12.72 18.82 7.57
N ILE A 11 -12.40 18.72 7.59
CA ILE A 11 -11.57 18.61 7.67
C ILE A 11 -10.90 17.71 7.60
N LYS A 12 -10.73 17.34 8.17
CA LYS A 12 -10.10 16.40 8.13
C LYS A 12 -9.02 16.01 7.30
N ILE A 13 -9.11 16.20 6.50
CA ILE A 13 -8.25 15.83 5.47
C ILE A 13 -6.97 16.54 5.49
N GLU A 14 -7.05 17.76 5.74
CA GLU A 14 -5.89 18.57 5.71
C GLU A 14 -4.89 18.14 6.74
N SER A 15 -5.33 17.40 7.70
CA SER A 15 -4.43 16.92 8.72
C SER A 15 -3.52 15.81 8.22
N VAL A 16 -3.75 15.34 6.99
CA VAL A 16 -3.00 14.21 6.50
C VAL A 16 -2.01 14.67 5.44
N GLN A 17 -1.12 15.55 5.85
CA GLN A 17 -0.06 16.03 4.98
C GLN A 17 1.17 15.14 5.15
N ILE A 18 1.62 14.55 4.07
CA ILE A 18 2.82 13.72 4.07
C ILE A 18 4.02 14.62 3.83
N THR A 19 4.92 14.69 4.80
CA THR A 19 6.10 15.54 4.67
C THR A 19 7.18 14.86 3.87
N ASP A 20 8.07 15.65 3.31
CA ASP A 20 9.20 15.13 2.56
C ASP A 20 10.09 14.26 3.44
N ILE A 21 10.22 14.60 4.72
CA ILE A 21 11.02 13.81 5.65
C ILE A 21 10.40 12.43 5.83
N GLU A 22 9.07 12.36 5.93
CA GLU A 22 8.39 11.07 6.06
C GLU A 22 8.62 10.20 4.82
N VAL A 23 8.57 10.81 3.64
CA VAL A 23 8.84 10.09 2.41
C VAL A 23 10.29 9.59 2.38
N ALA A 24 11.24 10.46 2.75
CA ALA A 24 12.65 10.08 2.77
C ALA A 24 12.90 8.92 3.74
N LYS A 25 12.30 8.98 4.93
CA LYS A 25 12.45 7.91 5.91
C LYS A 25 11.91 6.59 5.37
N LYS A 26 10.76 6.63 4.71
CA LYS A 26 10.18 5.42 4.13
C LYS A 26 11.07 4.87 3.03
N MET A 27 11.65 5.73 2.20
CA MET A 27 12.58 5.30 1.15
C MET A 27 13.79 4.58 1.75
N VAL A 28 14.34 5.11 2.84
CA VAL A 28 15.46 4.47 3.51
C VAL A 28 15.06 3.09 4.02
N ASN A 29 13.88 2.98 4.62
CA ASN A 29 13.41 1.70 5.14
C ASN A 29 13.21 0.68 4.03
N ILE A 30 12.61 1.10 2.92
CA ILE A 30 12.39 0.20 1.79
C ILE A 30 13.73 -0.21 1.18
N HIS A 31 14.65 0.74 1.05
CA HIS A 31 15.98 0.45 0.52
C HIS A 31 16.71 -0.57 1.38
N SER A 32 16.65 -0.42 2.71
CA SER A 32 17.25 -1.39 3.62
C SER A 32 16.67 -2.78 3.43
N SER A 33 15.35 -2.86 3.29
CA SER A 33 14.68 -4.14 3.07
C SER A 33 15.13 -4.77 1.76
N ALA A 34 15.17 -3.96 0.70
CA ALA A 34 15.60 -4.45 -0.61
C ALA A 34 17.03 -4.97 -0.55
N THR A 35 17.92 -4.20 0.08
CA THR A 35 19.32 -4.56 0.18
C THR A 35 19.51 -5.86 0.94
N SER A 36 18.82 -6.02 2.07
CA SER A 36 18.97 -7.22 2.89
C SER A 36 18.44 -8.47 2.17
N ARG A 37 17.55 -8.29 1.21
CA ARG A 37 16.96 -9.39 0.44
C ARG A 37 17.56 -9.51 -0.95
N ASN A 38 18.58 -8.70 -1.24
CA ASN A 38 19.27 -8.70 -2.54
C ASN A 38 18.30 -8.42 -3.69
N LEU A 39 17.41 -7.45 -3.50
CA LEU A 39 16.44 -7.07 -4.50
C LEU A 39 16.77 -5.67 -5.03
N GLU A 40 16.41 -5.43 -6.29
CA GLU A 40 16.61 -4.12 -6.90
C GLU A 40 15.81 -3.05 -6.17
N PHE A 41 16.37 -1.85 -6.08
CA PHE A 41 15.67 -0.68 -5.56
C PHE A 41 15.90 0.48 -6.51
N SER A 42 14.82 0.98 -7.10
CA SER A 42 14.88 2.16 -7.98
C SER A 42 13.58 2.94 -7.92
N LEU A 43 12.97 3.01 -6.72
CA LEU A 43 11.76 3.79 -6.52
C LEU A 43 12.08 5.27 -6.54
N SER A 44 11.23 6.07 -7.20
CA SER A 44 11.38 7.51 -7.18
C SER A 44 10.72 8.08 -5.92
N PHE A 45 11.17 9.28 -5.54
CA PHE A 45 10.59 10.00 -4.41
C PHE A 45 9.08 10.19 -4.61
N ASP A 46 8.68 10.63 -5.81
CA ASP A 46 7.27 10.88 -6.08
C ASP A 46 6.43 9.63 -5.99
N TYR A 47 6.95 8.50 -6.44
CA TYR A 47 6.23 7.25 -6.36
C TYR A 47 5.98 6.85 -4.91
N VAL A 48 7.01 6.95 -4.06
CA VAL A 48 6.88 6.61 -2.64
C VAL A 48 5.90 7.57 -1.97
N LYS A 49 5.97 8.86 -2.32
CA LYS A 49 5.04 9.83 -1.75
C LYS A 49 3.59 9.44 -2.05
N LYS A 50 3.31 9.05 -3.28
CA LYS A 50 1.96 8.63 -3.65
C LYS A 50 1.52 7.38 -2.89
N LEU A 51 2.43 6.44 -2.67
CA LEU A 51 2.10 5.26 -1.87
C LEU A 51 1.67 5.64 -0.46
N LEU A 52 2.29 6.67 0.11
CA LEU A 52 1.94 7.14 1.45
C LEU A 52 0.67 7.99 1.46
N GLU A 53 0.26 8.53 0.32
CA GLU A 53 -0.93 9.37 0.22
C GLU A 53 -2.21 8.58 0.01
N TYR A 54 -2.14 7.33 -0.46
CA TYR A 54 -3.34 6.52 -0.59
C TYR A 54 -3.92 6.23 0.79
N ASP A 55 -5.23 6.27 0.90
CA ASP A 55 -5.89 6.02 2.17
C ASP A 55 -6.65 4.70 2.20
N THR A 56 -6.60 3.93 1.12
CA THR A 56 -7.24 2.62 1.06
C THR A 56 -6.29 1.59 0.46
N CYS A 57 -6.50 0.34 0.86
CA CYS A 57 -5.71 -0.79 0.39
C CYS A 57 -5.89 -1.03 -1.10
N TYR A 58 -4.77 -1.22 -1.80
CA TYR A 58 -4.80 -1.49 -3.24
C TYR A 58 -5.61 -2.73 -3.58
N TYR A 59 -5.51 -3.77 -2.76
CA TYR A 59 -6.14 -5.06 -3.07
C TYR A 59 -7.60 -5.14 -2.64
N THR A 60 -7.97 -4.52 -1.53
CA THR A 60 -9.28 -4.73 -0.92
C THR A 60 -10.13 -3.48 -0.85
N GLY A 61 -9.54 -2.30 -1.00
CA GLY A 61 -10.26 -1.05 -0.83
C GLY A 61 -10.54 -0.68 0.62
N VAL A 62 -10.06 -1.48 1.57
CA VAL A 62 -10.28 -1.20 2.99
C VAL A 62 -9.46 0.02 3.41
N PRO A 63 -10.04 0.96 4.17
CA PRO A 63 -9.29 2.12 4.64
C PRO A 63 -8.16 1.71 5.59
N PHE A 64 -7.03 2.41 5.49
CA PHE A 64 -5.90 2.17 6.38
C PHE A 64 -6.19 2.71 7.78
N THR A 65 -5.67 2.01 8.78
CA THR A 65 -5.69 2.46 10.17
C THR A 65 -4.25 2.64 10.63
N GLU A 66 -4.06 3.32 11.76
CA GLU A 66 -2.71 3.59 12.24
C GLU A 66 -2.01 2.32 12.71
N GLU A 67 -2.76 1.38 13.27
CA GLU A 67 -2.15 0.16 13.77
C GLU A 67 -3.13 -0.98 13.60
N GLY A 68 -2.65 -2.20 13.82
CA GLY A 68 -3.46 -3.40 13.69
C GLY A 68 -3.41 -3.98 12.29
N LEU A 69 -4.37 -4.86 12.01
CA LEU A 69 -4.37 -5.62 10.76
C LEU A 69 -4.58 -4.76 9.52
N HIS A 70 -5.22 -3.60 9.67
CA HIS A 70 -5.48 -2.72 8.54
C HIS A 70 -4.46 -1.61 8.41
N ALA A 71 -3.35 -1.68 9.12
CA ALA A 71 -2.28 -0.71 8.98
C ALA A 71 -1.62 -0.86 7.62
N ARG A 72 -0.99 0.22 7.18
CA ARG A 72 -0.35 0.29 5.86
C ARG A 72 0.87 -0.61 5.79
N SER A 73 0.99 -1.32 4.70
CA SER A 73 2.14 -2.12 4.36
C SER A 73 2.41 -1.96 2.88
N PHE A 74 3.56 -2.44 2.41
CA PHE A 74 3.92 -2.32 1.00
C PHE A 74 4.23 -3.70 0.45
N ASP A 75 3.68 -3.99 -0.71
CA ASP A 75 3.81 -5.31 -1.32
C ASP A 75 4.30 -5.16 -2.76
N ARG A 76 5.05 -6.15 -3.21
CA ARG A 76 5.47 -6.24 -4.61
C ARG A 76 4.40 -7.00 -5.37
N LEU A 77 3.89 -6.38 -6.44
CA LEU A 77 2.90 -7.04 -7.28
C LEU A 77 3.46 -8.31 -7.90
N ASP A 78 4.67 -8.21 -8.41
CA ASP A 78 5.37 -9.32 -9.04
C ASP A 78 6.57 -9.68 -8.17
N ASN A 79 6.56 -10.88 -7.60
CA ASN A 79 7.62 -11.33 -6.70
C ASN A 79 8.96 -11.50 -7.41
N ASP A 80 8.94 -11.60 -8.73
CA ASP A 80 10.18 -11.75 -9.51
C ASP A 80 10.86 -10.42 -9.77
N LYS A 81 10.22 -9.31 -9.42
CA LYS A 81 10.79 -7.97 -9.58
C LYS A 81 11.04 -7.36 -8.22
N GLY A 82 11.93 -6.37 -8.19
CA GLY A 82 12.27 -5.70 -6.95
C GLY A 82 11.37 -4.51 -6.64
N TYR A 83 11.93 -3.59 -5.90
CA TYR A 83 11.24 -2.37 -5.49
C TYR A 83 11.46 -1.31 -6.55
N VAL A 84 10.66 -1.38 -7.60
CA VAL A 84 10.75 -0.48 -8.74
C VAL A 84 9.39 0.17 -8.96
N ASN A 85 9.39 1.32 -9.61
CA ASN A 85 8.13 2.03 -9.91
C ASN A 85 7.22 1.09 -10.71
N GLY A 86 5.95 1.07 -10.31
CA GLY A 86 4.96 0.22 -10.95
C GLY A 86 4.80 -1.15 -10.31
N ASN A 87 5.74 -1.56 -9.44
CA ASN A 87 5.68 -2.90 -8.83
C ASN A 87 5.33 -2.88 -7.35
N ILE A 88 5.21 -1.71 -6.73
CA ILE A 88 4.92 -1.63 -5.29
C ILE A 88 3.56 -1.00 -5.10
N VAL A 89 2.77 -1.59 -4.23
CA VAL A 89 1.45 -1.06 -3.88
C VAL A 89 1.31 -0.94 -2.38
N ALA A 90 0.45 -0.02 -1.94
CA ALA A 90 0.12 0.14 -0.54
C ALA A 90 -1.07 -0.78 -0.23
N CYS A 91 -0.94 -1.61 0.76
CA CYS A 91 -1.96 -2.57 1.13
C CYS A 91 -2.01 -2.74 2.64
N THR A 92 -3.03 -3.42 3.15
CA THR A 92 -3.11 -3.67 4.58
C THR A 92 -2.21 -4.84 4.96
N ILE A 93 -1.77 -4.83 6.22
CA ILE A 93 -0.89 -5.88 6.73
C ILE A 93 -1.53 -7.25 6.59
N ASP A 94 -2.83 -7.37 6.86
CA ASP A 94 -3.46 -8.69 6.83
C ASP A 94 -3.51 -9.28 5.42
N ILE A 95 -3.85 -8.47 4.41
CA ILE A 95 -3.91 -9.02 3.05
C ILE A 95 -2.51 -9.26 2.51
N ASN A 96 -1.54 -8.44 2.92
CA ASN A 96 -0.16 -8.65 2.53
C ASN A 96 0.34 -9.99 3.05
N GLY A 97 0.04 -10.29 4.32
CA GLY A 97 0.41 -11.57 4.91
C GLY A 97 -0.26 -12.76 4.24
N LYS A 98 -1.55 -12.62 3.88
CA LYS A 98 -2.28 -13.70 3.22
C LYS A 98 -1.79 -13.93 1.79
N LYS A 99 -1.45 -12.85 1.08
CA LYS A 99 -0.90 -12.98 -0.27
C LYS A 99 0.48 -13.62 -0.23
N ASN A 100 1.29 -13.20 0.74
CA ASN A 100 2.62 -13.74 0.97
C ASN A 100 3.38 -13.84 -0.35
N ASN A 101 3.85 -15.03 -0.74
CA ASN A 101 4.60 -15.20 -1.97
C ASN A 101 3.82 -15.90 -3.07
N LEU A 102 2.48 -15.80 -3.03
CA LEU A 102 1.68 -16.27 -4.15
C LEU A 102 2.07 -15.51 -5.41
N THR A 103 2.25 -16.24 -6.50
CA THR A 103 2.56 -15.63 -7.78
C THR A 103 1.28 -15.08 -8.41
N ILE A 104 1.45 -14.18 -9.38
CA ILE A 104 0.30 -13.65 -10.11
C ILE A 104 -0.47 -14.80 -10.77
N GLU A 105 0.24 -15.76 -11.33
CA GLU A 105 -0.38 -16.91 -11.98
C GLU A 105 -1.19 -17.73 -11.00
N GLU A 106 -0.66 -17.94 -9.80
CA GLU A 106 -1.39 -18.68 -8.76
C GLU A 106 -2.65 -17.95 -8.33
N ILE A 107 -2.56 -16.63 -8.17
CA ILE A 107 -3.72 -15.83 -7.79
C ILE A 107 -4.80 -15.91 -8.88
N ILE A 108 -4.41 -15.78 -10.14
CA ILE A 108 -5.35 -15.86 -11.25
C ILE A 108 -6.01 -17.24 -11.29
N CYS A 109 -5.21 -18.29 -11.09
CA CYS A 109 -5.73 -19.66 -11.06
C CYS A 109 -6.78 -19.82 -9.96
N LEU A 110 -6.49 -19.34 -8.76
CA LEU A 110 -7.44 -19.40 -7.66
C LEU A 110 -8.71 -18.63 -7.99
N TYR A 111 -8.58 -17.45 -8.56
CA TYR A 111 -9.72 -16.64 -8.92
C TYR A 111 -10.62 -17.39 -9.91
N LYS A 112 -10.02 -17.95 -10.97
CA LYS A 112 -10.79 -18.64 -12.00
C LYS A 112 -11.55 -19.84 -11.45
N ARG A 113 -10.95 -20.53 -10.47
CA ARG A 113 -11.56 -21.73 -9.91
C ARG A 113 -12.62 -21.44 -8.87
N LEU A 114 -12.50 -20.31 -8.17
CA LEU A 114 -13.32 -20.06 -6.98
C LEU A 114 -14.30 -18.92 -7.13
N ALA A 115 -14.14 -18.05 -8.13
CA ALA A 115 -14.98 -16.85 -8.24
C ALA A 115 -16.47 -17.19 -8.36
N HIS A 116 -16.80 -18.30 -9.01
CA HIS A 116 -18.20 -18.70 -9.20
C HIS A 116 -18.90 -19.02 -7.88
N LEU A 117 -18.14 -19.26 -6.82
CA LEU A 117 -18.71 -19.58 -5.53
C LEU A 117 -19.33 -18.37 -4.82
N LYS A 118 -18.98 -17.17 -5.29
CA LYS A 118 -19.48 -15.93 -4.70
C LYS A 118 -20.52 -15.31 -5.61
N LYS A 119 -21.63 -15.93 -5.67
CA LYS A 119 -22.72 -15.44 -6.50
C LYS A 119 -23.55 -14.39 -5.80
#